data_7c3d95c48a8caa27bbb9f75442dcfb0a
#
_entry.id   7c3d95c48a8caa27bbb9f75442dcfb0a
#
_cell.length_a   1.000
_cell.length_b   1.000
_cell.length_c   1.000
_cell.angle_alpha   90.00
_cell.angle_beta   90.00
_cell.angle_gamma   90.00
#
_symmetry.space_group_name_H-M   'P 1'
#
loop_
_entity.id
_entity.type
_entity.pdbx_description
1 polymer ?
#
loop_
_entity_poly.entity_id
_entity_poly.type
_entity_poly.pdbx_seq_one_letter_code
_entity_poly.pdbx_strand_id
1 'polypeptide(L)'
;MFKKVSNFFVNLVQKYLPDPFIFAVILTFIVYLMGIFIAGNSPVEMVAHWGQGFWNLLAFAMQMSLVLVTGHALANSNLFKKILRSIAQVPNGPGQAILMTTFISAIACWVNWGFGLVIGALLAKEMARQVEGIDYPLLIASA
;
A
#
# COMPACT_ATOMS: atom_id res chain seq x y z
N MET A 1 -22.84 -9.95 7.64
CA MET A 1 -21.91 -11.07 7.63
C MET A 1 -20.49 -10.63 7.27
N PHE A 2 -20.27 -9.89 6.22
CA PHE A 2 -18.96 -9.34 5.80
C PHE A 2 -18.22 -8.53 6.89
N LYS A 3 -18.90 -7.63 7.62
CA LYS A 3 -18.28 -6.85 8.71
C LYS A 3 -17.68 -7.71 9.84
N LYS A 4 -18.31 -8.85 10.17
CA LYS A 4 -17.76 -9.76 11.20
C LYS A 4 -16.51 -10.49 10.71
N VAL A 5 -16.48 -10.89 9.45
CA VAL A 5 -15.33 -11.54 8.82
C VAL A 5 -14.18 -10.52 8.67
N SER A 6 -14.48 -9.33 8.19
CA SER A 6 -13.50 -8.25 8.10
C SER A 6 -12.88 -7.91 9.46
N ASN A 7 -13.70 -7.71 10.50
CA ASN A 7 -13.21 -7.39 11.84
C ASN A 7 -12.40 -8.55 12.46
N PHE A 8 -12.75 -9.80 12.15
CA PHE A 8 -11.96 -10.96 12.58
C PHE A 8 -10.54 -10.90 11.98
N PHE A 9 -10.44 -10.69 10.65
CA PHE A 9 -9.15 -10.58 9.98
C PHE A 9 -8.36 -9.34 10.42
N VAL A 10 -9.01 -8.21 10.61
CA VAL A 10 -8.35 -6.99 11.13
C VAL A 10 -7.76 -7.24 12.51
N ASN A 11 -8.52 -7.83 13.43
CA ASN A 11 -8.04 -8.16 14.77
C ASN A 11 -6.92 -9.21 14.74
N LEU A 12 -7.00 -10.21 13.85
CA LEU A 12 -5.97 -11.21 13.67
C LEU A 12 -4.66 -10.58 13.19
N VAL A 13 -4.77 -9.72 12.16
CA VAL A 13 -3.64 -8.98 11.59
C VAL A 13 -3.01 -8.06 12.63
N GLN A 14 -3.82 -7.24 13.31
CA GLN A 14 -3.31 -6.29 14.31
C GLN A 14 -2.66 -6.98 15.51
N LYS A 15 -3.10 -8.18 15.86
CA LYS A 15 -2.59 -8.91 17.02
C LYS A 15 -1.36 -9.78 16.71
N TYR A 16 -1.29 -10.34 15.50
CA TYR A 16 -0.31 -11.37 15.15
C TYR A 16 0.63 -10.97 14.01
N LEU A 17 0.35 -9.88 13.28
CA LEU A 17 1.27 -9.44 12.23
C LEU A 17 2.47 -8.75 12.89
N PRO A 18 3.66 -9.34 12.81
CA PRO A 18 4.87 -8.71 13.28
C PRO A 18 5.17 -7.48 12.40
N ASP A 19 6.09 -6.65 12.88
CA ASP A 19 6.66 -5.57 12.07
C ASP A 19 6.99 -6.07 10.65
N PRO A 20 6.66 -5.32 9.58
CA PRO A 20 6.91 -5.74 8.21
C PRO A 20 8.35 -6.19 7.95
N PHE A 21 9.32 -5.62 8.65
CA PHE A 21 10.72 -6.03 8.57
C PHE A 21 10.94 -7.44 9.13
N ILE A 22 10.38 -7.72 10.31
CA ILE A 22 10.47 -9.05 10.94
C ILE A 22 9.80 -10.09 10.05
N PHE A 23 8.65 -9.76 9.48
CA PHE A 23 7.94 -10.64 8.55
C PHE A 23 8.79 -10.95 7.30
N ALA A 24 9.45 -9.95 6.72
CA ALA A 24 10.36 -10.15 5.59
C ALA A 24 11.55 -11.05 5.94
N VAL A 25 12.12 -10.88 7.14
CA VAL A 25 13.22 -11.74 7.63
C VAL A 25 12.75 -13.18 7.79
N ILE A 26 11.59 -13.41 8.42
CA ILE A 26 11.01 -14.75 8.59
C ILE A 26 10.76 -15.41 7.23
N LEU A 27 10.15 -14.69 6.28
CA LEU A 27 9.94 -15.20 4.92
C LEU A 27 11.25 -15.56 4.22
N THR A 28 12.29 -14.75 4.38
CA THR A 28 13.61 -15.03 3.81
C THR A 28 14.17 -16.36 4.33
N PHE A 29 14.06 -16.62 5.63
CA PHE A 29 14.48 -17.90 6.20
C PHE A 29 13.64 -19.08 5.72
N ILE A 30 12.31 -18.92 5.64
CA ILE A 30 11.42 -19.97 5.12
C ILE A 30 11.80 -20.31 3.67
N VAL A 31 11.94 -19.32 2.80
CA VAL A 31 12.32 -19.51 1.40
C VAL A 31 13.71 -20.15 1.27
N TYR A 32 14.66 -19.73 2.10
CA TYR A 32 15.99 -20.31 2.16
C TYR A 32 15.94 -21.82 2.48
N LEU A 33 15.21 -22.21 3.51
CA LEU A 33 15.04 -23.62 3.88
C LEU A 33 14.30 -24.42 2.80
N MET A 34 13.24 -23.85 2.21
CA MET A 34 12.53 -24.47 1.12
C MET A 34 13.43 -24.68 -0.11
N GLY A 35 14.30 -23.72 -0.42
CA GLY A 35 15.26 -23.84 -1.52
C GLY A 35 16.25 -24.99 -1.32
N ILE A 36 16.69 -25.23 -0.10
CA ILE A 36 17.57 -26.36 0.21
C ILE A 36 16.81 -27.70 0.17
N PHE A 37 15.67 -27.79 0.91
CA PHE A 37 15.00 -29.07 1.11
C PHE A 37 14.06 -29.48 -0.04
N ILE A 38 13.45 -28.53 -0.73
CA ILE A 38 12.49 -28.81 -1.80
C ILE A 38 13.15 -28.70 -3.18
N ALA A 39 13.91 -27.61 -3.41
CA ALA A 39 14.55 -27.39 -4.71
C ALA A 39 15.93 -28.09 -4.85
N GLY A 40 16.48 -28.63 -3.77
CA GLY A 40 17.74 -29.38 -3.78
C GLY A 40 18.99 -28.53 -4.00
N ASN A 41 18.88 -27.21 -3.82
CA ASN A 41 20.02 -26.30 -3.96
C ASN A 41 20.97 -26.43 -2.76
N SER A 42 22.26 -26.22 -3.00
CA SER A 42 23.23 -26.14 -1.90
C SER A 42 23.04 -24.85 -1.07
N PRO A 43 23.42 -24.85 0.21
CA PRO A 43 23.37 -23.63 1.02
C PRO A 43 24.09 -22.43 0.43
N VAL A 44 25.22 -22.68 -0.25
CA VAL A 44 26.03 -21.63 -0.89
C VAL A 44 25.32 -21.03 -2.10
N GLU A 45 24.71 -21.87 -2.92
CA GLU A 45 23.89 -21.42 -4.06
C GLU A 45 22.72 -20.58 -3.61
N MET A 46 22.04 -20.96 -2.52
CA MET A 46 20.94 -20.18 -1.96
C MET A 46 21.39 -18.79 -1.49
N VAL A 47 22.56 -18.66 -0.88
CA VAL A 47 23.13 -17.36 -0.53
C VAL A 47 23.47 -16.54 -1.77
N ALA A 48 24.00 -17.16 -2.82
CA ALA A 48 24.28 -16.48 -4.08
C ALA A 48 22.97 -15.98 -4.76
N HIS A 49 21.92 -16.79 -4.79
CA HIS A 49 20.61 -16.40 -5.30
C HIS A 49 20.00 -15.26 -4.51
N TRP A 50 20.10 -15.30 -3.18
CA TRP A 50 19.65 -14.21 -2.32
C TRP A 50 20.40 -12.91 -2.61
N GLY A 51 21.73 -12.96 -2.73
CA GLY A 51 22.55 -11.79 -3.08
C GLY A 51 22.20 -11.20 -4.43
N GLN A 52 21.99 -12.02 -5.47
CA GLN A 52 21.54 -11.55 -6.78
C GLN A 52 20.15 -10.92 -6.73
N GLY A 53 19.20 -11.54 -6.02
CA GLY A 53 17.86 -11.02 -5.81
C GLY A 53 17.86 -9.67 -5.10
N PHE A 54 18.70 -9.52 -4.09
CA PHE A 54 18.86 -8.26 -3.35
C PHE A 54 19.29 -7.10 -4.25
N TRP A 55 20.30 -7.32 -5.09
CA TRP A 55 20.76 -6.29 -6.02
C TRP A 55 19.76 -5.97 -7.12
N ASN A 56 19.01 -6.95 -7.60
CA ASN A 56 17.93 -6.73 -8.57
C ASN A 56 16.79 -5.87 -7.99
N LEU A 57 16.52 -5.99 -6.68
CA LEU A 57 15.52 -5.17 -5.99
C LEU A 57 15.98 -3.74 -5.72
N LEU A 58 17.28 -3.43 -5.84
CA LEU A 58 17.80 -2.09 -5.57
C LEU A 58 17.18 -1.04 -6.49
N ALA A 59 17.05 -1.34 -7.78
CA ALA A 59 16.41 -0.43 -8.75
C ALA A 59 14.96 -0.14 -8.36
N PHE A 60 14.20 -1.15 -7.96
CA PHE A 60 12.84 -1.01 -7.47
C PHE A 60 12.77 -0.19 -6.17
N ALA A 61 13.66 -0.45 -5.21
CA ALA A 61 13.72 0.29 -3.95
C ALA A 61 14.02 1.78 -4.17
N MET A 62 14.94 2.10 -5.08
CA MET A 62 15.27 3.48 -5.46
C MET A 62 14.08 4.16 -6.16
N GLN A 63 13.41 3.47 -7.07
CA GLN A 63 12.20 3.97 -7.72
C GLN A 63 11.10 4.26 -6.70
N MET A 64 10.86 3.37 -5.74
CA MET A 64 9.90 3.57 -4.66
C MET A 64 10.25 4.77 -3.77
N SER A 65 11.53 4.91 -3.43
CA SER A 65 12.00 6.06 -2.65
C SER A 65 11.73 7.38 -3.38
N LEU A 66 11.98 7.44 -4.69
CA LEU A 66 11.67 8.62 -5.51
C LEU A 66 10.16 8.91 -5.55
N VAL A 67 9.32 7.88 -5.72
CA VAL A 67 7.86 8.02 -5.71
C VAL A 67 7.38 8.58 -4.37
N LEU A 68 7.90 8.08 -3.25
CA LEU A 68 7.54 8.57 -1.92
C LEU A 68 7.97 10.03 -1.69
N VAL A 69 9.19 10.38 -2.05
CA VAL A 69 9.72 11.75 -1.89
C VAL A 69 8.95 12.74 -2.76
N THR A 70 8.79 12.43 -4.04
CA THR A 70 8.06 13.29 -4.98
C THR A 70 6.57 13.36 -4.64
N GLY A 71 5.96 12.24 -4.25
CA GLY A 71 4.58 12.19 -3.79
C GLY A 71 4.36 13.05 -2.54
N HIS A 72 5.28 12.99 -1.57
CA HIS A 72 5.21 13.83 -0.37
C HIS A 72 5.37 15.33 -0.70
N ALA A 73 6.29 15.69 -1.58
CA ALA A 73 6.46 17.07 -2.05
C ALA A 73 5.19 17.57 -2.75
N LEU A 74 4.60 16.74 -3.62
CA LEU A 74 3.35 17.06 -4.31
C LEU A 74 2.18 17.23 -3.32
N ALA A 75 2.07 16.34 -2.33
CA ALA A 75 1.06 16.39 -1.28
C ALA A 75 1.08 17.70 -0.49
N ASN A 76 2.26 18.28 -0.31
CA ASN A 76 2.44 19.52 0.42
C ASN A 76 2.22 20.77 -0.41
N SER A 77 2.09 20.66 -1.74
CA SER A 77 1.83 21.81 -2.60
C SER A 77 0.42 22.38 -2.36
N ASN A 78 0.31 23.70 -2.31
CA ASN A 78 -0.96 24.39 -2.09
C ASN A 78 -1.98 24.13 -3.21
N LEU A 79 -1.53 23.99 -4.43
CA LEU A 79 -2.38 23.68 -5.57
C LEU A 79 -3.03 22.30 -5.42
N PHE A 80 -2.22 21.31 -5.08
CA PHE A 80 -2.68 19.94 -4.94
C PHE A 80 -3.66 19.79 -3.78
N LYS A 81 -3.37 20.42 -2.64
CA LYS A 81 -4.30 20.46 -1.49
C LYS A 81 -5.65 21.08 -1.86
N LYS A 82 -5.66 22.14 -2.67
CA LYS A 82 -6.92 22.74 -3.13
C LYS A 82 -7.71 21.78 -4.03
N ILE A 83 -7.06 21.12 -4.96
CA ILE A 83 -7.70 20.15 -5.87
C ILE A 83 -8.31 19.01 -5.06
N LEU A 84 -7.53 18.37 -4.18
CA LEU A 84 -8.02 17.26 -3.36
C LEU A 84 -9.20 17.67 -2.47
N ARG A 85 -9.16 18.86 -1.87
CA ARG A 85 -10.27 19.39 -1.07
C ARG A 85 -11.53 19.62 -1.91
N SER A 86 -11.38 20.19 -3.09
CA SER A 86 -12.53 20.39 -3.99
C SER A 86 -13.18 19.07 -4.39
N ILE A 87 -12.38 18.04 -4.67
CA ILE A 87 -12.87 16.70 -4.97
C ILE A 87 -13.56 16.07 -3.73
N ALA A 88 -12.97 16.23 -2.57
CA ALA A 88 -13.49 15.65 -1.33
C ALA A 88 -14.79 16.29 -0.83
N GLN A 89 -15.16 17.46 -1.34
CA GLN A 89 -16.43 18.12 -1.05
C GLN A 89 -17.61 17.66 -1.90
N VAL A 90 -17.35 16.87 -2.96
CA VAL A 90 -18.40 16.44 -3.89
C VAL A 90 -19.30 15.32 -3.31
N PRO A 91 -18.76 14.29 -2.61
CA PRO A 91 -19.60 13.21 -2.12
C PRO A 91 -20.49 13.64 -0.95
N ASN A 92 -21.77 13.28 -1.02
CA ASN A 92 -22.77 13.54 0.00
C ASN A 92 -22.90 12.43 1.06
N GLY A 93 -22.05 11.39 0.97
CA GLY A 93 -22.08 10.27 1.91
C GLY A 93 -20.96 9.24 1.70
N PRO A 94 -20.81 8.31 2.68
CA PRO A 94 -19.70 7.37 2.70
C PRO A 94 -19.56 6.50 1.44
N GLY A 95 -20.69 6.03 0.90
CA GLY A 95 -20.67 5.19 -0.31
C GLY A 95 -20.16 5.93 -1.55
N GLN A 96 -20.57 7.19 -1.74
CA GLN A 96 -20.08 8.01 -2.85
C GLN A 96 -18.60 8.36 -2.67
N ALA A 97 -18.16 8.63 -1.44
CA ALA A 97 -16.76 8.90 -1.14
C ALA A 97 -15.87 7.70 -1.50
N ILE A 98 -16.28 6.48 -1.15
CA ILE A 98 -15.56 5.26 -1.51
C ILE A 98 -15.48 5.09 -3.02
N LEU A 99 -16.61 5.18 -3.73
CA LEU A 99 -16.66 5.05 -5.19
C LEU A 99 -15.77 6.08 -5.90
N MET A 100 -15.83 7.35 -5.46
CA MET A 100 -15.01 8.40 -6.06
C MET A 100 -13.53 8.19 -5.78
N THR A 101 -13.15 7.80 -4.57
CA THR A 101 -11.76 7.50 -4.21
C THR A 101 -11.23 6.35 -5.06
N THR A 102 -11.96 5.24 -5.15
CA THR A 102 -11.59 4.09 -5.97
C THR A 102 -11.41 4.47 -7.44
N PHE A 103 -12.37 5.20 -8.00
CA PHE A 103 -12.34 5.56 -9.42
C PHE A 103 -11.16 6.49 -9.76
N ILE A 104 -10.94 7.52 -8.94
CA ILE A 104 -9.85 8.47 -9.15
C ILE A 104 -8.49 7.79 -8.94
N SER A 105 -8.37 6.93 -7.93
CA SER A 105 -7.15 6.14 -7.68
C SER A 105 -6.86 5.19 -8.84
N ALA A 106 -7.89 4.52 -9.38
CA ALA A 106 -7.73 3.63 -10.53
C ALA A 106 -7.25 4.37 -11.78
N ILE A 107 -7.80 5.55 -12.08
CA ILE A 107 -7.33 6.39 -13.20
C ILE A 107 -5.88 6.84 -12.96
N ALA A 108 -5.55 7.27 -11.75
CA ALA A 108 -4.20 7.69 -11.40
C ALA A 108 -3.20 6.52 -11.49
N CYS A 109 -3.59 5.32 -11.06
CA CYS A 109 -2.80 4.09 -11.22
C CYS A 109 -2.59 3.69 -12.67
N TRP A 110 -3.59 3.93 -13.53
CA TRP A 110 -3.47 3.68 -14.97
C TRP A 110 -2.42 4.58 -15.64
N VAL A 111 -2.29 5.82 -15.19
CA VAL A 111 -1.23 6.73 -15.65
C VAL A 111 0.14 6.29 -15.13
N ASN A 112 0.24 6.03 -13.82
CA ASN A 112 1.43 5.49 -13.17
C ASN A 112 1.01 4.88 -11.81
N TRP A 113 1.32 3.60 -11.62
CA TRP A 113 0.93 2.85 -10.43
C TRP A 113 1.45 3.48 -9.11
N GLY A 114 2.68 3.98 -9.07
CA GLY A 114 3.23 4.63 -7.89
C GLY A 114 2.58 5.98 -7.59
N PHE A 115 2.25 6.75 -8.63
CA PHE A 115 1.49 7.99 -8.50
C PHE A 115 0.08 7.73 -7.98
N GLY A 116 -0.59 6.69 -8.49
CA GLY A 116 -1.92 6.30 -8.05
C GLY A 116 -1.99 5.96 -6.56
N LEU A 117 -1.02 5.21 -6.04
CA LEU A 117 -0.94 4.90 -4.61
C LEU A 117 -0.87 6.15 -3.74
N VAL A 118 -0.07 7.14 -4.15
CA VAL A 118 0.06 8.41 -3.41
C VAL A 118 -1.24 9.21 -3.47
N ILE A 119 -1.82 9.36 -4.67
CA ILE A 119 -3.09 10.08 -4.88
C ILE A 119 -4.22 9.42 -4.08
N GLY A 120 -4.34 8.10 -4.18
CA GLY A 120 -5.36 7.34 -3.45
C GLY A 120 -5.28 7.56 -1.95
N ALA A 121 -4.11 7.42 -1.37
CA ALA A 121 -3.90 7.62 0.05
C ALA A 121 -4.21 9.06 0.51
N LEU A 122 -3.81 10.06 -0.28
CA LEU A 122 -4.07 11.47 0.03
C LEU A 122 -5.54 11.83 -0.12
N LEU A 123 -6.19 11.34 -1.17
CA LEU A 123 -7.62 11.56 -1.39
C LEU A 123 -8.44 10.87 -0.31
N ALA A 124 -8.13 9.63 0.04
CA ALA A 124 -8.78 8.92 1.13
C ALA A 124 -8.67 9.68 2.47
N LYS A 125 -7.48 10.22 2.75
CA LYS A 125 -7.26 11.04 3.95
C LYS A 125 -8.11 12.32 3.95
N GLU A 126 -8.25 12.98 2.80
CA GLU A 126 -9.03 14.20 2.70
C GLU A 126 -10.54 13.91 2.74
N MET A 127 -11.00 12.83 2.09
CA MET A 127 -12.39 12.34 2.17
C MET A 127 -12.81 12.02 3.61
N ALA A 128 -11.94 11.33 4.35
CA ALA A 128 -12.20 10.98 5.75
C ALA A 128 -12.31 12.20 6.69
N ARG A 129 -11.76 13.34 6.29
CA ARG A 129 -11.87 14.59 7.05
C ARG A 129 -13.17 15.35 6.79
N GLN A 130 -13.77 15.14 5.62
CA GLN A 130 -14.90 15.94 5.15
C GLN A 130 -16.22 15.20 5.19
N VAL A 131 -16.21 13.87 5.10
CA VAL A 131 -17.40 13.02 5.06
C VAL A 131 -17.56 12.32 6.41
N GLU A 132 -18.61 12.66 7.15
CA GLU A 132 -18.92 12.03 8.43
C GLU A 132 -19.35 10.56 8.26
N GLY A 133 -19.00 9.73 9.24
CA GLY A 133 -19.40 8.32 9.29
C GLY A 133 -18.68 7.41 8.31
N ILE A 134 -17.59 7.85 7.71
CA ILE A 134 -16.80 7.04 6.77
C ILE A 134 -15.94 6.00 7.53
N ASP A 135 -15.93 4.78 7.05
CA ASP A 135 -15.02 3.73 7.51
C ASP A 135 -13.64 3.95 6.85
N TYR A 136 -12.72 4.57 7.57
CA TYR A 136 -11.40 4.93 7.03
C TYR A 136 -10.56 3.73 6.59
N PRO A 137 -10.49 2.61 7.34
CA PRO A 137 -9.87 1.38 6.86
C PRO A 137 -10.42 0.88 5.53
N LEU A 138 -11.75 0.89 5.37
CA LEU A 138 -12.39 0.49 4.12
C LEU A 138 -12.06 1.46 2.99
N LEU A 139 -12.05 2.76 3.26
CA LEU A 139 -11.71 3.79 2.28
C LEU A 139 -10.27 3.65 1.76
N ILE A 140 -9.31 3.41 2.66
CA ILE A 140 -7.91 3.17 2.29
C ILE A 140 -7.77 1.86 1.52
N ALA A 141 -8.50 0.81 1.88
CA ALA A 141 -8.45 -0.47 1.16
C ALA A 141 -9.05 -0.38 -0.26
N SER A 142 -9.90 0.62 -0.52
CA SER A 142 -10.52 0.86 -1.82
C SER A 142 -9.75 1.85 -2.70
N ALA A 143 -8.77 2.52 -2.13
CA ALA A 143 -7.92 3.52 -2.80
C ALA A 143 -6.71 2.88 -3.50
#